data_65a24d11ba236d669a7def3796db3cc4
#
_entry.id   65a24d11ba236d669a7def3796db3cc4
#
_cell.length_a   1.000
_cell.length_b   1.000
_cell.length_c   1.000
_cell.angle_alpha   90.00
_cell.angle_beta   90.00
_cell.angle_gamma   90.00
#
_symmetry.space_group_name_H-M   'P 1'
#
loop_
_entity.id
_entity.type
_entity.pdbx_description
1 polymer ?
#
loop_
_entity_poly.entity_id
_entity_poly.type
_entity_poly.pdbx_seq_one_letter_code
_entity_poly.pdbx_strand_id
1 'polypeptide(L)'
;QTYNPWQEFPMPTYTVTVANLSLSPQQKSQIAEAITAAHSAQTGAPRFFAQVLFSATSEGDHFVGGRVNTAPQVYVHGLVREGRSIEIKQALMSQMLEEIAQIVDISAEDVWIYLQDIPATQMIEFGRFLPAPGDEAEWEREMTPERRARLPK
;
A
#
# COMPACT_ATOMS: atom_id res chain seq x y z
N GLN A 1 12.35 10.95 26.42
CA GLN A 1 11.99 11.15 25.01
C GLN A 1 10.49 11.11 24.90
N THR A 2 9.90 12.22 24.53
CA THR A 2 8.48 12.28 24.19
C THR A 2 8.26 11.50 22.90
N TYR A 3 7.39 10.50 22.97
CA TYR A 3 6.91 9.81 21.79
C TYR A 3 6.29 10.85 20.85
N ASN A 4 6.91 11.05 19.70
CA ASN A 4 6.36 11.91 18.67
C ASN A 4 5.65 11.01 17.66
N PRO A 5 4.32 10.95 17.66
CA PRO A 5 3.58 10.11 16.72
C PRO A 5 3.78 10.50 15.26
N TRP A 6 4.49 11.61 15.01
CA TRP A 6 4.75 12.15 13.68
C TRP A 6 6.11 11.75 13.11
N GLN A 7 6.88 10.88 13.79
CA GLN A 7 8.25 10.54 13.38
C GLN A 7 8.36 9.55 12.23
N GLU A 8 7.26 9.02 11.72
CA GLU A 8 7.32 7.96 10.73
C GLU A 8 6.21 8.07 9.69
N PHE A 9 6.42 8.90 8.66
CA PHE A 9 5.50 8.98 7.53
C PHE A 9 6.03 8.18 6.34
N PRO A 10 5.67 6.93 6.14
CA PRO A 10 5.85 6.32 4.84
C PRO A 10 4.69 6.72 3.94
N MET A 11 5.01 7.02 2.70
CA MET A 11 4.04 7.29 1.65
C MET A 11 4.05 6.10 0.71
N PRO A 12 3.25 5.03 0.97
CA PRO A 12 3.27 3.84 0.16
C PRO A 12 2.38 3.97 -1.07
N THR A 13 2.77 3.26 -2.11
CA THR A 13 1.90 3.01 -3.24
C THR A 13 1.72 1.52 -3.39
N TYR A 14 0.47 1.09 -3.35
CA TYR A 14 0.10 -0.30 -3.53
C TYR A 14 -0.64 -0.47 -4.86
N THR A 15 -0.18 -1.40 -5.68
CA THR A 15 -0.87 -1.80 -6.89
C THR A 15 -1.51 -3.15 -6.67
N VAL A 16 -2.83 -3.22 -6.82
CA VAL A 16 -3.61 -4.43 -6.68
C VAL A 16 -4.00 -4.89 -8.08
N THR A 17 -3.43 -5.99 -8.53
CA THR A 17 -3.72 -6.57 -9.83
C THR A 17 -4.51 -7.87 -9.65
N VAL A 18 -5.66 -7.97 -10.31
CA VAL A 18 -6.50 -9.16 -10.24
C VAL A 18 -6.46 -9.93 -11.55
N ALA A 19 -6.54 -11.25 -11.46
CA ALA A 19 -6.63 -12.14 -12.60
C ALA A 19 -7.81 -13.09 -12.40
N ASN A 20 -8.58 -13.32 -13.46
CA ASN A 20 -9.70 -14.26 -13.49
C ASN A 20 -10.80 -13.95 -12.46
N LEU A 21 -10.93 -12.68 -12.11
CA LEU A 21 -12.02 -12.19 -11.27
C LEU A 21 -12.26 -10.72 -11.56
N SER A 22 -13.45 -10.23 -11.27
CA SER A 22 -13.79 -8.81 -11.39
C SER A 22 -14.17 -8.28 -10.02
N LEU A 23 -13.54 -7.17 -9.63
CA LEU A 23 -13.87 -6.49 -8.38
C LEU A 23 -14.99 -5.47 -8.62
N SER A 24 -16.00 -5.48 -7.75
CA SER A 24 -17.00 -4.42 -7.72
C SER A 24 -16.38 -3.12 -7.19
N PRO A 25 -16.97 -1.96 -7.47
CA PRO A 25 -16.51 -0.71 -6.87
C PRO A 25 -16.48 -0.76 -5.35
N GLN A 26 -17.43 -1.46 -4.72
CA GLN A 26 -17.47 -1.65 -3.28
C GLN A 26 -16.29 -2.49 -2.78
N GLN A 27 -15.96 -3.58 -3.46
CA GLN A 27 -14.80 -4.40 -3.10
C GLN A 27 -13.49 -3.62 -3.24
N LYS A 28 -13.35 -2.82 -4.30
CA LYS A 28 -12.18 -1.95 -4.47
C LYS A 28 -12.07 -0.96 -3.30
N SER A 29 -13.17 -0.33 -2.90
CA SER A 29 -13.19 0.57 -1.76
C SER A 29 -12.82 -0.14 -0.46
N GLN A 30 -13.33 -1.35 -0.23
CA GLN A 30 -13.00 -2.14 0.95
C GLN A 30 -11.53 -2.56 0.98
N ILE A 31 -10.97 -2.96 -0.16
CA ILE A 31 -9.55 -3.33 -0.27
C ILE A 31 -8.66 -2.10 -0.02
N ALA A 32 -8.99 -0.97 -0.64
CA ALA A 32 -8.23 0.27 -0.44
C ALA A 32 -8.26 0.71 1.03
N GLU A 33 -9.41 0.61 1.68
CA GLU A 33 -9.56 0.91 3.10
C GLU A 33 -8.75 -0.07 3.96
N ALA A 34 -8.81 -1.36 3.67
CA ALA A 34 -8.09 -2.38 4.41
C ALA A 34 -6.57 -2.19 4.32
N ILE A 35 -6.05 -1.94 3.12
CA ILE A 35 -4.63 -1.68 2.91
C ILE A 35 -4.19 -0.41 3.65
N THR A 36 -4.96 0.66 3.52
CA THR A 36 -4.65 1.95 4.16
C THR A 36 -4.65 1.81 5.69
N ALA A 37 -5.66 1.15 6.24
CA ALA A 37 -5.77 0.92 7.67
C ALA A 37 -4.64 0.03 8.20
N ALA A 38 -4.30 -1.05 7.48
CA ALA A 38 -3.20 -1.93 7.84
C ALA A 38 -1.87 -1.18 7.84
N HIS A 39 -1.61 -0.41 6.80
CA HIS A 39 -0.39 0.38 6.70
C HIS A 39 -0.27 1.37 7.85
N SER A 40 -1.33 2.12 8.12
CA SER A 40 -1.37 3.10 9.22
C SER A 40 -1.20 2.42 10.58
N ALA A 41 -1.88 1.30 10.82
CA ALA A 41 -1.82 0.58 12.08
C ALA A 41 -0.41 0.03 12.38
N GLN A 42 0.25 -0.54 11.37
CA GLN A 42 1.57 -1.16 11.56
C GLN A 42 2.73 -0.16 11.52
N THR A 43 2.58 0.94 10.80
CA THR A 43 3.67 1.88 10.58
C THR A 43 3.49 3.21 11.31
N GLY A 44 2.28 3.53 11.80
CA GLY A 44 1.98 4.82 12.42
C GLY A 44 1.78 5.95 11.41
N ALA A 45 1.81 5.67 10.11
CA ALA A 45 1.67 6.70 9.08
C ALA A 45 0.25 7.25 9.01
N PRO A 46 0.07 8.55 8.72
CA PRO A 46 -1.24 9.09 8.42
C PRO A 46 -1.87 8.42 7.20
N ARG A 47 -3.17 8.19 7.29
CA ARG A 47 -3.92 7.46 6.26
C ARG A 47 -3.87 8.10 4.89
N PHE A 48 -3.82 9.43 4.81
CA PHE A 48 -3.85 10.16 3.54
C PHE A 48 -2.61 9.98 2.67
N PHE A 49 -1.56 9.36 3.18
CA PHE A 49 -0.35 9.09 2.41
C PHE A 49 -0.43 7.79 1.59
N ALA A 50 -1.33 6.89 1.93
CA ALA A 50 -1.44 5.64 1.21
C ALA A 50 -2.15 5.82 -0.13
N GLN A 51 -1.52 5.39 -1.20
CA GLN A 51 -2.12 5.33 -2.53
C GLN A 51 -2.37 3.88 -2.92
N VAL A 52 -3.57 3.59 -3.44
CA VAL A 52 -3.93 2.25 -3.92
C VAL A 52 -4.43 2.35 -5.35
N LEU A 53 -3.79 1.60 -6.25
CA LEU A 53 -4.14 1.54 -7.67
C LEU A 53 -4.64 0.12 -7.98
N PHE A 54 -5.66 0.03 -8.84
CA PHE A 54 -6.19 -1.26 -9.27
C PHE A 54 -5.92 -1.47 -10.75
N SER A 55 -5.58 -2.70 -11.10
CA SER A 55 -5.46 -3.15 -12.49
C SER A 55 -6.01 -4.56 -12.61
N ALA A 56 -6.31 -4.98 -13.83
CA ALA A 56 -6.81 -6.31 -14.11
C ALA A 56 -6.03 -6.91 -15.28
N THR A 57 -5.67 -8.19 -15.15
CA THR A 57 -5.07 -8.97 -16.22
C THR A 57 -6.18 -9.52 -17.10
N SER A 58 -6.03 -9.34 -18.43
CA SER A 58 -7.01 -9.89 -19.37
C SER A 58 -7.00 -11.42 -19.34
N GLU A 59 -8.14 -12.03 -19.68
CA GLU A 59 -8.23 -13.49 -19.79
C GLU A 59 -7.15 -14.03 -20.72
N GLY A 60 -6.45 -15.06 -20.26
CA GLY A 60 -5.35 -15.67 -21.02
C GLY A 60 -3.99 -14.98 -20.86
N ASP A 61 -3.89 -13.87 -20.11
CA ASP A 61 -2.65 -13.13 -19.93
C ASP A 61 -1.94 -13.42 -18.61
N HIS A 62 -2.50 -14.28 -17.76
CA HIS A 62 -1.91 -14.64 -16.49
C HIS A 62 -1.39 -16.07 -16.52
N PHE A 63 -0.09 -16.24 -16.28
CA PHE A 63 0.61 -17.52 -16.31
C PHE A 63 1.28 -17.78 -14.97
N VAL A 64 1.16 -18.99 -14.48
CA VAL A 64 1.86 -19.48 -13.30
C VAL A 64 2.55 -20.79 -13.66
N GLY A 65 3.84 -20.89 -13.37
CA GLY A 65 4.63 -22.07 -13.72
C GLY A 65 4.68 -22.34 -15.23
N GLY A 66 4.59 -21.29 -16.03
CA GLY A 66 4.61 -21.38 -17.50
C GLY A 66 3.30 -21.83 -18.13
N ARG A 67 2.23 -21.96 -17.35
CA ARG A 67 0.90 -22.35 -17.83
C ARG A 67 -0.11 -21.26 -17.53
N VAL A 68 -1.09 -21.10 -18.43
CA VAL A 68 -2.16 -20.13 -18.21
C VAL A 68 -2.92 -20.50 -16.93
N ASN A 69 -3.04 -19.51 -16.05
CA ASN A 69 -3.85 -19.65 -14.84
C ASN A 69 -5.30 -19.25 -15.13
N THR A 70 -6.25 -20.10 -14.77
CA THR A 70 -7.68 -19.82 -14.93
C THR A 70 -8.38 -19.58 -13.60
N ALA A 71 -7.68 -19.79 -12.48
CA ALA A 71 -8.22 -19.56 -11.15
C ALA A 71 -8.10 -18.08 -10.75
N PRO A 72 -9.02 -17.58 -9.90
CA PRO A 72 -8.89 -16.22 -9.38
C PRO A 72 -7.59 -16.02 -8.62
N GLN A 73 -6.93 -14.87 -8.84
CA GLN A 73 -5.76 -14.48 -8.07
C GLN A 73 -5.76 -12.97 -7.85
N VAL A 74 -5.25 -12.55 -6.68
CA VAL A 74 -4.96 -11.16 -6.37
C VAL A 74 -3.46 -11.04 -6.11
N TYR A 75 -2.82 -10.08 -6.78
CA TYR A 75 -1.42 -9.75 -6.56
C TYR A 75 -1.31 -8.32 -6.06
N VAL A 76 -0.66 -8.13 -4.92
CA VAL A 76 -0.41 -6.81 -4.35
C VAL A 76 1.08 -6.52 -4.40
N HIS A 77 1.46 -5.43 -5.06
CA HIS A 77 2.82 -4.92 -5.05
C HIS A 77 2.85 -3.60 -4.31
N GLY A 78 3.53 -3.57 -3.17
CA GLY A 78 3.67 -2.37 -2.36
C GLY A 78 5.07 -1.79 -2.48
N LEU A 79 5.13 -0.50 -2.81
CA LEU A 79 6.36 0.28 -2.75
C LEU A 79 6.30 1.10 -1.48
N VAL A 80 7.24 0.89 -0.57
CA VAL A 80 7.26 1.56 0.72
C VAL A 80 8.61 2.24 0.92
N ARG A 81 8.61 3.36 1.66
CA ARG A 81 9.86 4.02 2.00
C ARG A 81 10.69 3.11 2.93
N GLU A 82 11.97 2.94 2.63
CA GLU A 82 12.85 2.10 3.44
C GLU A 82 12.96 2.61 4.89
N GLY A 83 13.34 1.72 5.81
CA GLY A 83 13.57 2.04 7.22
C GLY A 83 12.69 1.26 8.18
N ARG A 84 11.81 0.38 7.69
CA ARG A 84 10.96 -0.46 8.53
C ARG A 84 11.63 -1.77 8.86
N SER A 85 11.38 -2.30 10.05
CA SER A 85 11.85 -3.62 10.43
C SER A 85 11.15 -4.72 9.64
N ILE A 86 11.79 -5.88 9.57
CA ILE A 86 11.20 -7.08 8.95
C ILE A 86 9.90 -7.45 9.65
N GLU A 87 9.86 -7.35 10.98
CA GLU A 87 8.68 -7.69 11.78
C GLU A 87 7.48 -6.82 11.43
N ILE A 88 7.69 -5.50 11.29
CA ILE A 88 6.63 -4.57 10.88
C ILE A 88 6.14 -4.90 9.47
N LYS A 89 7.05 -5.15 8.55
CA LYS A 89 6.68 -5.47 7.17
C LYS A 89 5.91 -6.79 7.07
N GLN A 90 6.32 -7.80 7.82
CA GLN A 90 5.61 -9.09 7.83
C GLN A 90 4.24 -8.98 8.49
N ALA A 91 4.11 -8.21 9.58
CA ALA A 91 2.82 -7.95 10.21
C ALA A 91 1.87 -7.24 9.25
N LEU A 92 2.38 -6.25 8.52
CA LEU A 92 1.63 -5.52 7.50
C LEU A 92 1.13 -6.45 6.39
N MET A 93 2.01 -7.29 5.83
CA MET A 93 1.65 -8.24 4.79
C MET A 93 0.64 -9.28 5.27
N SER A 94 0.80 -9.79 6.49
CA SER A 94 -0.13 -10.76 7.06
C SER A 94 -1.52 -10.19 7.26
N GLN A 95 -1.62 -8.95 7.73
CA GLN A 95 -2.90 -8.28 7.91
C GLN A 95 -3.58 -8.04 6.56
N MET A 96 -2.84 -7.55 5.56
CA MET A 96 -3.40 -7.36 4.21
C MET A 96 -3.88 -8.67 3.62
N LEU A 97 -3.11 -9.75 3.78
CA LEU A 97 -3.46 -11.08 3.27
C LEU A 97 -4.81 -11.55 3.80
N GLU A 98 -4.99 -11.51 5.11
CA GLU A 98 -6.23 -11.94 5.74
C GLU A 98 -7.42 -11.12 5.27
N GLU A 99 -7.30 -9.80 5.28
CA GLU A 99 -8.40 -8.91 4.94
C GLU A 99 -8.77 -8.98 3.45
N ILE A 100 -7.80 -9.02 2.56
CA ILE A 100 -8.05 -9.11 1.12
C ILE A 100 -8.71 -10.45 0.77
N ALA A 101 -8.18 -11.56 1.29
CA ALA A 101 -8.75 -12.88 1.05
C ALA A 101 -10.22 -12.94 1.49
N GLN A 102 -10.55 -12.32 2.61
CA GLN A 102 -11.91 -12.26 3.14
C GLN A 102 -12.82 -11.37 2.28
N ILE A 103 -12.36 -10.19 1.88
CA ILE A 103 -13.15 -9.26 1.06
C ILE A 103 -13.49 -9.88 -0.30
N VAL A 104 -12.51 -10.54 -0.93
CA VAL A 104 -12.66 -11.11 -2.26
C VAL A 104 -13.29 -12.51 -2.20
N ASP A 105 -13.29 -13.15 -1.04
CA ASP A 105 -13.78 -14.51 -0.81
C ASP A 105 -13.01 -15.55 -1.64
N ILE A 106 -11.70 -15.51 -1.54
CA ILE A 106 -10.79 -16.51 -2.13
C ILE A 106 -9.85 -17.05 -1.05
N SER A 107 -9.19 -18.15 -1.36
CA SER A 107 -8.18 -18.71 -0.48
C SER A 107 -7.02 -17.72 -0.32
N ALA A 108 -6.46 -17.63 0.88
CA ALA A 108 -5.25 -16.85 1.13
C ALA A 108 -4.07 -17.33 0.26
N GLU A 109 -4.07 -18.59 -0.18
CA GLU A 109 -3.05 -19.12 -1.09
C GLU A 109 -3.06 -18.44 -2.46
N ASP A 110 -4.18 -17.82 -2.84
CA ASP A 110 -4.35 -17.15 -4.12
C ASP A 110 -4.16 -15.63 -4.02
N VAL A 111 -3.66 -15.14 -2.88
CA VAL A 111 -3.30 -13.75 -2.68
C VAL A 111 -1.78 -13.68 -2.49
N TRP A 112 -1.10 -13.03 -3.43
CA TRP A 112 0.34 -12.87 -3.39
C TRP A 112 0.66 -11.41 -3.07
N ILE A 113 1.58 -11.17 -2.12
CA ILE A 113 1.91 -9.82 -1.67
C ILE A 113 3.42 -9.67 -1.64
N TYR A 114 3.94 -8.68 -2.36
CA TYR A 114 5.35 -8.31 -2.35
C TYR A 114 5.48 -6.87 -1.86
N LEU A 115 6.41 -6.64 -0.93
CA LEU A 115 6.81 -5.29 -0.52
C LEU A 115 8.22 -5.02 -1.00
N GLN A 116 8.42 -3.82 -1.53
CA GLN A 116 9.72 -3.35 -2.00
C GLN A 116 10.05 -2.04 -1.30
N ASP A 117 11.21 -1.99 -0.65
CA ASP A 117 11.73 -0.78 -0.03
C ASP A 117 12.30 0.15 -1.09
N ILE A 118 12.02 1.44 -0.96
CA ILE A 118 12.56 2.48 -1.84
C ILE A 118 13.17 3.57 -0.97
N PRO A 119 14.42 4.01 -1.26
CA PRO A 119 15.00 5.16 -0.58
C PRO A 119 14.14 6.42 -0.80
N ALA A 120 13.94 7.21 0.25
CA ALA A 120 13.18 8.46 0.16
C ALA A 120 13.76 9.42 -0.90
N THR A 121 15.07 9.35 -1.13
CA THR A 121 15.77 10.15 -2.14
C THR A 121 15.35 9.81 -3.58
N GLN A 122 14.65 8.70 -3.77
CA GLN A 122 14.17 8.24 -5.08
C GLN A 122 12.65 8.37 -5.22
N MET A 123 12.02 9.16 -4.35
CA MET A 123 10.57 9.33 -4.33
C MET A 123 10.21 10.81 -4.36
N ILE A 124 9.34 11.17 -5.30
CA ILE A 124 8.76 12.52 -5.38
C ILE A 124 7.25 12.37 -5.19
N GLU A 125 6.70 13.08 -4.20
CA GLU A 125 5.27 13.19 -3.97
C GLU A 125 4.93 14.63 -3.61
N PHE A 126 3.76 15.08 -4.01
CA PHE A 126 3.32 16.47 -3.79
C PHE A 126 4.33 17.50 -4.33
N GLY A 127 5.03 17.15 -5.41
CA GLY A 127 6.00 18.04 -6.10
C GLY A 127 7.36 18.15 -5.42
N ARG A 128 7.66 17.35 -4.42
CA ARG A 128 8.91 17.40 -3.67
C ARG A 128 9.48 16.00 -3.39
N PHE A 129 10.78 15.92 -3.21
CA PHE A 129 11.39 14.67 -2.72
C PHE A 129 10.88 14.37 -1.31
N LEU A 130 10.68 13.08 -1.02
CA LEU A 130 10.28 12.67 0.31
C LEU A 130 11.40 12.92 1.31
N PRO A 131 11.05 13.18 2.58
CA PRO A 131 12.04 13.42 3.63
C PRO A 131 12.75 12.14 4.03
N ALA A 132 13.97 12.30 4.55
CA ALA A 132 14.64 11.21 5.25
C ALA A 132 13.83 10.82 6.51
N PRO A 133 13.99 9.58 7.02
CA PRO A 133 13.40 9.20 8.29
C PRO A 133 13.79 10.20 9.39
N GLY A 134 12.79 10.74 10.08
CA GLY A 134 12.97 11.75 11.13
C GLY A 134 12.70 13.19 10.71
N ASP A 135 12.69 13.49 9.41
CA ASP A 135 12.51 14.85 8.88
C ASP A 135 11.09 15.14 8.39
N GLU A 136 10.15 14.26 8.68
CA GLU A 136 8.79 14.33 8.14
C GLU A 136 8.04 15.57 8.61
N ALA A 137 8.16 15.92 9.88
CA ALA A 137 7.44 17.05 10.45
C ALA A 137 7.83 18.37 9.78
N GLU A 138 9.11 18.55 9.50
CA GLU A 138 9.61 19.74 8.80
C GLU A 138 9.13 19.75 7.34
N TRP A 139 9.18 18.59 6.68
CA TRP A 139 8.71 18.45 5.31
C TRP A 139 7.22 18.81 5.19
N GLU A 140 6.40 18.37 6.14
CA GLU A 140 4.97 18.69 6.18
C GLU A 140 4.73 20.18 6.42
N ARG A 141 5.50 20.81 7.30
CA ARG A 141 5.37 22.26 7.57
C ARG A 141 5.68 23.12 6.36
N GLU A 142 6.55 22.66 5.46
CA GLU A 142 6.88 23.36 4.22
C GLU A 142 5.81 23.23 3.15
N MET A 143 4.80 22.38 3.36
CA MET A 143 3.69 22.23 2.44
C MET A 143 2.83 23.49 2.43
N THR A 144 2.41 23.93 1.24
CA THR A 144 1.56 25.11 1.11
C THR A 144 0.19 24.88 1.78
N PRO A 145 -0.45 25.95 2.33
CA PRO A 145 -1.78 25.81 2.93
C PRO A 145 -2.82 25.26 1.95
N GLU A 146 -2.74 25.65 0.67
CA GLU A 146 -3.64 25.17 -0.38
C GLU A 146 -3.50 23.67 -0.58
N ARG A 147 -2.27 23.17 -0.58
CA ARG A 147 -2.00 21.74 -0.73
C ARG A 147 -2.45 20.95 0.48
N ARG A 148 -2.17 21.49 1.67
CA ARG A 148 -2.57 20.85 2.92
C ARG A 148 -4.10 20.71 3.01
N ALA A 149 -4.84 21.71 2.53
CA ALA A 149 -6.29 21.68 2.52
C ALA A 149 -6.88 20.59 1.59
N ARG A 150 -6.11 20.11 0.61
CA ARG A 150 -6.54 19.07 -0.34
C ARG A 150 -6.24 17.66 0.13
N LEU A 151 -5.50 17.49 1.23
CA LEU A 151 -5.19 16.16 1.73
C LEU A 151 -6.47 15.49 2.24
N PRO A 152 -6.69 14.20 1.92
CA PRO A 152 -7.80 13.44 2.47
C PRO A 152 -7.67 13.36 3.98
N LYS A 153 -8.77 13.55 4.68
CA LYS A 153 -8.81 13.46 6.15
C LYS A 153 -9.02 12.03 6.62
#